data_fd3662deab37974e9581aea35b5fe3d4
#
_entry.id   fd3662deab37974e9581aea35b5fe3d4
#
_cell.length_a   1.000
_cell.length_b   1.000
_cell.length_c   1.000
_cell.angle_alpha   90.00
_cell.angle_beta   90.00
_cell.angle_gamma   90.00
#
_symmetry.space_group_name_H-M   'P 1'
#
loop_
_entity.id
_entity.type
_entity.pdbx_description
1 polymer ?
#
loop_
_entity_poly.entity_id
_entity_poly.type
_entity_poly.pdbx_seq_one_letter_code
_entity_poly.pdbx_strand_id
1 'polypeptide(L)'
;ASSLSYGCFAHDRGTAVLFGDGAAGILVQNDGSDSQILGENLSTFGEAGMSLTAGHHAGQNPFGENHDQDDQFLQMDGHAVYNFATKRVPESIEQAVKAAGIELSDIKYFVMHQANERIVKRVAKKLSLSMNKFPVNIHNYGNTAAASEPILLAELAEQGRLHRGDYLALTGFGGGLTVGTIVIKY
;
A
#
# COMPACT_ATOMS: atom_id res chain seq x y z
N ALA A 1 -5.58 10.17 4.82
CA ALA A 1 -5.01 10.39 6.15
C ALA A 1 -5.15 9.13 6.99
N SER A 2 -4.14 8.77 7.73
CA SER A 2 -4.20 7.68 8.69
C SER A 2 -3.61 8.14 10.02
N SER A 3 -4.26 7.79 11.11
CA SER A 3 -3.77 7.97 12.48
C SER A 3 -3.83 6.60 13.15
N LEU A 4 -2.74 5.86 13.01
CA LEU A 4 -2.65 4.47 13.45
C LEU A 4 -2.06 4.33 14.84
N SER A 5 -1.44 5.39 15.38
CA SER A 5 -0.88 5.39 16.72
C SER A 5 -1.95 5.12 17.81
N TYR A 6 -3.18 5.55 17.58
CA TYR A 6 -4.31 5.27 18.46
C TYR A 6 -4.98 3.90 18.22
N GLY A 7 -4.77 3.33 17.03
CA GLY A 7 -5.37 2.05 16.65
C GLY A 7 -4.53 0.83 17.00
N CYS A 8 -3.34 1.04 17.57
CA CYS A 8 -2.46 -0.05 17.96
C CYS A 8 -2.44 -0.21 19.48
N PHE A 9 -2.55 -1.46 19.93
CA PHE A 9 -2.39 -1.77 21.36
C PHE A 9 -0.91 -1.59 21.75
N ALA A 10 -0.62 -0.71 22.71
CA ALA A 10 0.75 -0.30 23.09
C ALA A 10 1.68 -1.47 23.50
N HIS A 11 1.09 -2.58 23.96
CA HIS A 11 1.83 -3.77 24.36
C HIS A 11 1.99 -4.81 23.24
N ASP A 12 1.28 -4.63 22.10
CA ASP A 12 1.46 -5.49 20.92
C ASP A 12 2.66 -5.02 20.09
N ARG A 13 3.78 -5.69 20.28
CA ARG A 13 5.01 -5.41 19.51
C ARG A 13 4.91 -5.84 18.05
N GLY A 14 3.88 -6.58 17.67
CA GLY A 14 3.62 -6.99 16.30
C GLY A 14 3.03 -5.87 15.44
N THR A 15 2.37 -4.89 16.07
CA THR A 15 1.71 -3.77 15.40
C THR A 15 2.26 -2.41 15.82
N ALA A 16 2.34 -2.14 17.12
CA ALA A 16 2.64 -0.81 17.67
C ALA A 16 3.98 -0.21 17.20
N VAL A 17 4.97 -1.05 16.88
CA VAL A 17 6.31 -0.60 16.43
C VAL A 17 6.41 -0.39 14.92
N LEU A 18 5.37 -0.75 14.16
CA LEU A 18 5.41 -0.70 12.70
C LEU A 18 4.74 0.54 12.12
N PHE A 19 3.64 0.97 12.75
CA PHE A 19 2.77 1.99 12.18
C PHE A 19 3.20 3.40 12.56
N GLY A 20 2.96 4.33 11.62
CA GLY A 20 3.11 5.77 11.82
C GLY A 20 1.88 6.51 11.33
N ASP A 21 1.77 7.76 11.74
CA ASP A 21 0.69 8.64 11.30
C ASP A 21 1.12 9.45 10.09
N GLY A 22 0.20 9.66 9.16
CA GLY A 22 0.46 10.43 7.96
C GLY A 22 -0.80 10.86 7.24
N ALA A 23 -0.70 11.94 6.48
CA ALA A 23 -1.75 12.43 5.62
C ALA A 23 -1.19 12.91 4.29
N ALA A 24 -1.87 12.58 3.21
CA ALA A 24 -1.56 13.08 1.89
C ALA A 24 -2.85 13.22 1.08
N GLY A 25 -2.80 13.99 0.00
CA GLY A 25 -3.91 14.18 -0.93
C GLY A 25 -3.39 14.23 -2.37
N ILE A 26 -4.21 13.78 -3.30
CA ILE A 26 -3.95 13.85 -4.73
C ILE A 26 -5.13 14.56 -5.38
N LEU A 27 -4.85 15.58 -6.17
CA LEU A 27 -5.83 16.21 -7.03
C LEU A 27 -5.82 15.51 -8.39
N VAL A 28 -6.95 14.94 -8.76
CA VAL A 28 -7.18 14.33 -10.07
C VAL A 28 -8.14 15.21 -10.86
N GLN A 29 -7.74 15.61 -12.06
CA GLN A 29 -8.59 16.40 -12.96
C GLN A 29 -8.44 15.90 -14.41
N ASN A 30 -9.50 16.07 -15.17
CA ASN A 30 -9.47 15.86 -16.62
C ASN A 30 -9.23 17.20 -17.31
N ASP A 31 -7.97 17.48 -17.60
CA ASP A 31 -7.54 18.75 -18.23
C ASP A 31 -7.09 18.59 -19.69
N GLY A 32 -7.26 17.38 -20.26
CA GLY A 32 -6.82 17.05 -21.60
C GLY A 32 -5.30 16.89 -21.74
N SER A 33 -4.57 16.83 -20.62
CA SER A 33 -3.13 16.53 -20.63
C SER A 33 -2.84 15.09 -21.06
N ASP A 34 -1.57 14.84 -21.40
CA ASP A 34 -1.09 13.48 -21.74
C ASP A 34 -0.94 12.55 -20.52
N SER A 35 -1.20 13.06 -19.31
CA SER A 35 -1.18 12.25 -18.10
C SER A 35 -2.42 11.35 -18.05
N GLN A 36 -2.23 10.05 -17.83
CA GLN A 36 -3.30 9.06 -17.97
C GLN A 36 -3.15 7.93 -16.96
N ILE A 37 -4.29 7.31 -16.59
CA ILE A 37 -4.31 5.95 -16.05
C ILE A 37 -4.34 5.01 -17.25
N LEU A 38 -3.30 4.18 -17.38
CA LEU A 38 -3.08 3.32 -18.55
C LEU A 38 -3.57 1.90 -18.34
N GLY A 39 -3.51 1.41 -17.11
CA GLY A 39 -3.93 0.06 -16.78
C GLY A 39 -4.08 -0.12 -15.27
N GLU A 40 -4.87 -1.10 -14.88
CA GLU A 40 -5.13 -1.41 -13.49
C GLU A 40 -5.33 -2.91 -13.26
N ASN A 41 -5.08 -3.32 -12.02
CA ASN A 41 -5.47 -4.62 -11.51
C ASN A 41 -5.88 -4.48 -10.03
N LEU A 42 -7.10 -4.89 -9.71
CA LEU A 42 -7.64 -4.89 -8.35
C LEU A 42 -8.13 -6.29 -8.01
N SER A 43 -7.71 -6.82 -6.87
CA SER A 43 -8.07 -8.17 -6.43
C SER A 43 -8.31 -8.22 -4.93
N THR A 44 -9.34 -8.98 -4.52
CA THR A 44 -9.70 -9.20 -3.11
C THR A 44 -9.73 -10.69 -2.81
N PHE A 45 -9.19 -11.06 -1.66
CA PHE A 45 -9.04 -12.43 -1.17
C PHE A 45 -9.68 -12.53 0.21
N GLY A 46 -11.02 -12.55 0.24
CA GLY A 46 -11.81 -12.48 1.48
C GLY A 46 -11.58 -13.63 2.45
N GLU A 47 -11.15 -14.80 1.95
CA GLU A 47 -10.78 -15.94 2.78
C GLU A 47 -9.62 -15.66 3.74
N ALA A 48 -8.79 -14.66 3.42
CA ALA A 48 -7.67 -14.22 4.28
C ALA A 48 -8.01 -12.99 5.13
N GLY A 49 -9.26 -12.54 5.16
CA GLY A 49 -9.68 -11.28 5.78
C GLY A 49 -9.34 -11.15 7.25
N MET A 50 -9.41 -12.26 8.00
CA MET A 50 -9.07 -12.26 9.43
C MET A 50 -7.58 -12.09 9.72
N SER A 51 -6.71 -12.10 8.71
CA SER A 51 -5.27 -11.88 8.90
C SER A 51 -4.90 -10.42 9.17
N LEU A 52 -5.82 -9.48 8.89
CA LEU A 52 -5.63 -8.05 9.18
C LEU A 52 -6.98 -7.39 9.39
N THR A 53 -7.27 -7.04 10.63
CA THR A 53 -8.52 -6.40 11.04
C THR A 53 -8.24 -5.09 11.78
N ALA A 54 -9.14 -4.13 11.66
CA ALA A 54 -9.02 -2.82 12.31
C ALA A 54 -9.94 -2.69 13.54
N GLY A 55 -10.14 -3.81 14.23
CA GLY A 55 -11.05 -3.92 15.36
C GLY A 55 -12.54 -3.98 14.94
N HIS A 56 -13.35 -4.53 15.80
CA HIS A 56 -14.81 -4.43 15.69
C HIS A 56 -15.24 -3.10 16.34
N HIS A 57 -15.42 -2.07 15.56
CA HIS A 57 -16.27 -0.96 15.98
C HIS A 57 -17.72 -1.47 15.92
N ALA A 58 -18.07 -2.35 16.83
CA ALA A 58 -19.47 -2.53 17.16
C ALA A 58 -19.98 -1.15 17.53
N GLY A 59 -20.81 -0.57 16.68
CA GLY A 59 -21.48 0.67 17.03
C GLY A 59 -22.01 0.48 18.45
N GLN A 60 -21.97 1.51 19.28
CA GLN A 60 -22.47 1.45 20.63
C GLN A 60 -23.97 1.07 20.58
N ASN A 61 -24.22 -0.20 20.33
CA ASN A 61 -25.55 -0.76 20.41
C ASN A 61 -25.82 -1.02 21.89
N PRO A 62 -26.70 -0.24 22.53
CA PRO A 62 -27.01 -0.44 23.94
C PRO A 62 -27.59 -1.83 24.25
N PHE A 63 -27.94 -2.59 23.22
CA PHE A 63 -28.46 -3.96 23.30
C PHE A 63 -27.43 -5.00 22.82
N GLY A 64 -26.22 -4.58 22.44
CA GLY A 64 -25.13 -5.48 22.04
C GLY A 64 -24.43 -6.08 23.25
N GLU A 65 -23.91 -7.30 23.11
CA GLU A 65 -23.06 -7.93 24.12
C GLU A 65 -21.76 -7.11 24.26
N ASN A 66 -21.18 -7.11 25.48
CA ASN A 66 -19.89 -6.47 25.75
C ASN A 66 -18.81 -7.17 24.89
N HIS A 67 -18.29 -6.46 23.90
CA HIS A 67 -17.15 -6.92 23.12
C HIS A 67 -15.87 -6.79 23.95
N ASP A 68 -14.96 -7.72 23.73
CA ASP A 68 -13.65 -7.73 24.36
C ASP A 68 -12.92 -6.40 24.07
N GLN A 69 -12.29 -5.79 25.09
CA GLN A 69 -11.60 -4.51 24.91
C GLN A 69 -10.49 -4.59 23.85
N ASP A 70 -9.94 -5.76 23.60
CA ASP A 70 -8.91 -6.01 22.59
C ASP A 70 -9.46 -5.93 21.15
N ASP A 71 -10.77 -6.08 20.95
CA ASP A 71 -11.43 -5.93 19.66
C ASP A 71 -11.42 -4.48 19.12
N GLN A 72 -10.96 -3.51 19.89
CA GLN A 72 -10.89 -2.10 19.49
C GLN A 72 -9.61 -1.78 18.70
N PHE A 73 -8.62 -2.67 18.74
CA PHE A 73 -7.30 -2.42 18.18
C PHE A 73 -7.08 -3.16 16.86
N LEU A 74 -6.13 -2.64 16.09
CA LEU A 74 -5.65 -3.31 14.89
C LEU A 74 -4.97 -4.62 15.27
N GLN A 75 -5.41 -5.70 14.66
CA GLN A 75 -4.87 -7.05 14.83
C GLN A 75 -4.29 -7.53 13.50
N MET A 76 -3.09 -8.11 13.54
CA MET A 76 -2.40 -8.54 12.34
C MET A 76 -1.62 -9.84 12.54
N ASP A 77 -1.92 -10.83 11.68
CA ASP A 77 -0.98 -11.92 11.42
C ASP A 77 0.08 -11.44 10.41
N GLY A 78 1.19 -10.92 10.93
CA GLY A 78 2.26 -10.37 10.11
C GLY A 78 2.88 -11.40 9.15
N HIS A 79 2.83 -12.70 9.48
CA HIS A 79 3.32 -13.77 8.62
C HIS A 79 2.39 -14.00 7.42
N ALA A 80 1.09 -14.07 7.66
CA ALA A 80 0.08 -14.23 6.62
C ALA A 80 0.10 -13.03 5.67
N VAL A 81 0.13 -11.80 6.21
CA VAL A 81 0.21 -10.55 5.42
C VAL A 81 1.49 -10.50 4.59
N TYR A 82 2.65 -10.88 5.16
CA TYR A 82 3.91 -10.93 4.41
C TYR A 82 3.85 -11.93 3.25
N ASN A 83 3.35 -13.13 3.49
CA ASN A 83 3.22 -14.17 2.46
C ASN A 83 2.26 -13.75 1.36
N PHE A 84 1.13 -13.15 1.73
CA PHE A 84 0.18 -12.58 0.80
C PHE A 84 0.83 -11.51 -0.08
N ALA A 85 1.41 -10.48 0.53
CA ALA A 85 2.00 -9.36 -0.20
C ALA A 85 3.12 -9.82 -1.15
N THR A 86 4.04 -10.67 -0.66
CA THR A 86 5.15 -11.15 -1.50
C THR A 86 4.70 -12.06 -2.64
N LYS A 87 3.51 -12.65 -2.58
CA LYS A 87 2.92 -13.44 -3.66
C LYS A 87 2.08 -12.58 -4.60
N ARG A 88 1.12 -11.82 -4.07
CA ARG A 88 0.07 -11.17 -4.84
C ARG A 88 0.47 -9.82 -5.43
N VAL A 89 1.37 -9.10 -4.77
CA VAL A 89 1.83 -7.80 -5.28
C VAL A 89 2.55 -7.92 -6.63
N PRO A 90 3.53 -8.84 -6.82
CA PRO A 90 4.14 -9.02 -8.14
C PRO A 90 3.11 -9.40 -9.21
N GLU A 91 2.18 -10.32 -8.90
CA GLU A 91 1.11 -10.74 -9.82
C GLU A 91 0.23 -9.55 -10.24
N SER A 92 -0.14 -8.67 -9.29
CA SER A 92 -0.93 -7.47 -9.56
C SER A 92 -0.19 -6.47 -10.43
N ILE A 93 1.10 -6.24 -10.15
CA ILE A 93 1.96 -5.36 -10.96
C ILE A 93 2.05 -5.86 -12.41
N GLU A 94 2.35 -7.14 -12.61
CA GLU A 94 2.46 -7.74 -13.95
C GLU A 94 1.15 -7.61 -14.73
N GLN A 95 0.01 -7.85 -14.08
CA GLN A 95 -1.30 -7.73 -14.71
C GLN A 95 -1.65 -6.29 -15.08
N ALA A 96 -1.38 -5.32 -14.19
CA ALA A 96 -1.64 -3.91 -14.46
C ALA A 96 -0.74 -3.36 -15.58
N VAL A 97 0.54 -3.74 -15.61
CA VAL A 97 1.49 -3.35 -16.66
C VAL A 97 1.09 -3.96 -18.00
N LYS A 98 0.66 -5.23 -18.01
CA LYS A 98 0.10 -5.87 -19.21
C LYS A 98 -1.16 -5.16 -19.69
N ALA A 99 -2.07 -4.78 -18.79
CA ALA A 99 -3.27 -4.03 -19.14
C ALA A 99 -2.96 -2.65 -19.72
N ALA A 100 -1.87 -2.01 -19.26
CA ALA A 100 -1.37 -0.75 -19.77
C ALA A 100 -0.72 -0.87 -21.17
N GLY A 101 -0.43 -2.08 -21.65
CA GLY A 101 0.20 -2.31 -22.97
C GLY A 101 1.66 -1.91 -23.04
N ILE A 102 2.37 -1.91 -21.90
CA ILE A 102 3.80 -1.57 -21.80
C ILE A 102 4.57 -2.70 -21.10
N GLU A 103 5.89 -2.57 -21.02
CA GLU A 103 6.75 -3.54 -20.36
C GLU A 103 7.14 -3.10 -18.93
N LEU A 104 7.48 -4.05 -18.07
CA LEU A 104 7.99 -3.75 -16.71
C LEU A 104 9.24 -2.85 -16.74
N SER A 105 10.05 -2.98 -17.79
CA SER A 105 11.24 -2.16 -18.01
C SER A 105 10.94 -0.68 -18.24
N ASP A 106 9.77 -0.35 -18.80
CA ASP A 106 9.34 1.01 -19.09
C ASP A 106 8.94 1.78 -17.84
N ILE A 107 8.52 1.08 -16.80
CA ILE A 107 8.20 1.69 -15.50
C ILE A 107 9.46 2.32 -14.90
N LYS A 108 9.40 3.60 -14.63
CA LYS A 108 10.47 4.34 -13.95
C LYS A 108 10.54 4.00 -12.47
N TYR A 109 9.40 4.10 -11.77
CA TYR A 109 9.29 3.76 -10.36
C TYR A 109 8.04 2.93 -10.06
N PHE A 110 8.25 1.93 -9.21
CA PHE A 110 7.21 1.17 -8.55
C PHE A 110 7.00 1.79 -7.16
N VAL A 111 6.01 2.68 -7.05
CA VAL A 111 5.64 3.36 -5.80
C VAL A 111 4.71 2.43 -5.04
N MET A 112 5.26 1.70 -4.09
CA MET A 112 4.52 0.69 -3.33
C MET A 112 4.13 1.22 -1.96
N HIS A 113 3.03 0.67 -1.43
CA HIS A 113 2.69 0.80 -0.02
C HIS A 113 3.88 0.43 0.87
N GLN A 114 4.21 1.32 1.81
CA GLN A 114 5.36 1.23 2.69
C GLN A 114 5.03 0.43 3.97
N ALA A 115 4.64 -0.84 3.82
CA ALA A 115 4.33 -1.70 4.96
C ALA A 115 5.60 -2.26 5.63
N ASN A 116 6.57 -2.68 4.83
CA ASN A 116 7.83 -3.26 5.28
C ASN A 116 8.84 -3.28 4.13
N GLU A 117 10.04 -2.78 4.36
CA GLU A 117 11.10 -2.77 3.34
C GLU A 117 11.45 -4.17 2.81
N ARG A 118 11.33 -5.21 3.65
CA ARG A 118 11.57 -6.60 3.23
C ARG A 118 10.58 -7.07 2.17
N ILE A 119 9.33 -6.59 2.23
CA ILE A 119 8.32 -6.87 1.21
C ILE A 119 8.74 -6.22 -0.10
N VAL A 120 9.10 -4.94 -0.10
CA VAL A 120 9.54 -4.20 -1.28
C VAL A 120 10.73 -4.90 -1.94
N LYS A 121 11.76 -5.27 -1.16
CA LYS A 121 12.93 -6.03 -1.66
C LYS A 121 12.54 -7.37 -2.27
N ARG A 122 11.59 -8.07 -1.65
CA ARG A 122 11.14 -9.39 -2.15
C ARG A 122 10.37 -9.26 -3.44
N VAL A 123 9.52 -8.23 -3.58
CA VAL A 123 8.78 -7.92 -4.81
C VAL A 123 9.74 -7.57 -5.94
N ALA A 124 10.68 -6.66 -5.73
CA ALA A 124 11.71 -6.30 -6.72
C ALA A 124 12.47 -7.54 -7.23
N LYS A 125 12.88 -8.42 -6.30
CA LYS A 125 13.57 -9.67 -6.65
C LYS A 125 12.69 -10.61 -7.48
N LYS A 126 11.39 -10.73 -7.13
CA LYS A 126 10.47 -11.61 -7.88
C LYS A 126 10.20 -11.11 -9.30
N LEU A 127 10.13 -9.80 -9.47
CA LEU A 127 9.99 -9.16 -10.79
C LEU A 127 11.31 -9.10 -11.56
N SER A 128 12.43 -9.58 -10.98
CA SER A 128 13.77 -9.49 -11.57
C SER A 128 14.21 -8.07 -11.91
N LEU A 129 13.79 -7.10 -11.11
CA LEU A 129 14.07 -5.69 -11.30
C LEU A 129 15.06 -5.15 -10.26
N SER A 130 15.78 -4.08 -10.65
CA SER A 130 16.67 -3.37 -9.75
C SER A 130 15.91 -2.64 -8.64
N MET A 131 16.41 -2.69 -7.40
CA MET A 131 15.89 -1.91 -6.27
C MET A 131 15.86 -0.40 -6.52
N ASN A 132 16.66 0.13 -7.44
CA ASN A 132 16.64 1.56 -7.78
C ASN A 132 15.30 2.03 -8.36
N LYS A 133 14.48 1.08 -8.87
CA LYS A 133 13.11 1.35 -9.33
C LYS A 133 12.07 1.31 -8.21
N PHE A 134 12.46 0.91 -6.99
CA PHE A 134 11.58 0.76 -5.83
C PHE A 134 12.00 1.71 -4.71
N PRO A 135 11.56 2.98 -4.75
CA PRO A 135 11.88 3.93 -3.71
C PRO A 135 11.27 3.50 -2.37
N VAL A 136 11.98 3.79 -1.29
CA VAL A 136 11.60 3.41 0.08
C VAL A 136 11.80 4.60 1.01
N ASN A 137 10.80 4.90 1.85
CA ASN A 137 10.86 5.95 2.88
C ASN A 137 10.29 5.51 4.24
N ILE A 138 9.95 4.23 4.37
CA ILE A 138 9.38 3.66 5.61
C ILE A 138 10.24 3.93 6.86
N HIS A 139 11.57 4.02 6.71
CA HIS A 139 12.48 4.31 7.81
C HIS A 139 12.31 5.71 8.39
N ASN A 140 11.69 6.64 7.67
CA ASN A 140 11.39 7.98 8.13
C ASN A 140 10.01 8.09 8.80
N TYR A 141 9.03 7.34 8.31
CA TYR A 141 7.61 7.56 8.65
C TYR A 141 6.92 6.33 9.26
N GLY A 142 7.54 5.15 9.19
CA GLY A 142 6.85 3.92 9.49
C GLY A 142 5.81 3.56 8.42
N ASN A 143 4.92 2.65 8.77
CA ASN A 143 3.76 2.30 7.94
C ASN A 143 2.62 3.30 8.17
N THR A 144 2.45 4.26 7.28
CA THR A 144 1.38 5.26 7.32
C THR A 144 0.11 4.82 6.56
N ALA A 145 -0.10 3.51 6.41
CA ALA A 145 -1.24 2.91 5.69
C ALA A 145 -1.44 3.55 4.30
N ALA A 146 -2.68 3.94 3.97
CA ALA A 146 -3.03 4.51 2.67
C ALA A 146 -2.29 5.83 2.33
N ALA A 147 -1.76 6.53 3.32
CA ALA A 147 -0.98 7.76 3.09
C ALA A 147 0.43 7.48 2.56
N SER A 148 0.95 6.25 2.71
CA SER A 148 2.36 5.94 2.41
C SER A 148 2.74 6.12 0.93
N GLU A 149 1.87 5.73 0.02
CA GLU A 149 2.13 5.86 -1.42
C GLU A 149 2.09 7.33 -1.87
N PRO A 150 1.04 8.12 -1.56
CA PRO A 150 1.03 9.52 -1.95
C PRO A 150 2.09 10.37 -1.25
N ILE A 151 2.51 10.05 -0.01
CA ILE A 151 3.65 10.70 0.63
C ILE A 151 4.93 10.42 -0.17
N LEU A 152 5.19 9.15 -0.51
CA LEU A 152 6.37 8.78 -1.29
C LEU A 152 6.35 9.41 -2.69
N LEU A 153 5.18 9.48 -3.33
CA LEU A 153 5.01 10.13 -4.63
C LEU A 153 5.34 11.63 -4.56
N ALA A 154 4.84 12.32 -3.52
CA ALA A 154 5.13 13.72 -3.27
C ALA A 154 6.62 13.98 -3.06
N GLU A 155 7.30 13.17 -2.25
CA GLU A 155 8.75 13.28 -2.05
C GLU A 155 9.54 13.09 -3.36
N LEU A 156 9.16 12.13 -4.20
CA LEU A 156 9.81 11.93 -5.49
C LEU A 156 9.64 13.14 -6.41
N ALA A 157 8.46 13.77 -6.40
CA ALA A 157 8.18 14.98 -7.16
C ALA A 157 8.99 16.18 -6.64
N GLU A 158 8.99 16.42 -5.32
CA GLU A 158 9.74 17.50 -4.66
C GLU A 158 11.26 17.37 -4.88
N GLN A 159 11.77 16.15 -4.92
CA GLN A 159 13.17 15.86 -5.22
C GLN A 159 13.53 16.02 -6.72
N GLY A 160 12.58 16.37 -7.58
CA GLY A 160 12.78 16.49 -9.02
C GLY A 160 13.07 15.15 -9.71
N ARG A 161 12.69 14.04 -9.10
CA ARG A 161 12.91 12.69 -9.63
C ARG A 161 11.84 12.24 -10.60
N LEU A 162 10.68 12.92 -10.63
CA LEU A 162 9.58 12.67 -11.56
C LEU A 162 9.55 13.72 -12.66
N HIS A 163 9.35 13.28 -13.89
CA HIS A 163 9.21 14.12 -15.05
C HIS A 163 7.94 13.76 -15.81
N ARG A 164 7.31 14.75 -16.44
CA ARG A 164 6.15 14.50 -17.29
C ARG A 164 6.47 13.47 -18.37
N GLY A 165 5.61 12.48 -18.51
CA GLY A 165 5.79 11.34 -19.39
C GLY A 165 6.38 10.08 -18.74
N ASP A 166 6.88 10.16 -17.51
CA ASP A 166 7.35 8.98 -16.78
C ASP A 166 6.19 7.99 -16.51
N TYR A 167 6.44 6.72 -16.71
CA TYR A 167 5.51 5.66 -16.29
C TYR A 167 5.76 5.24 -14.84
N LEU A 168 4.70 5.20 -14.06
CA LEU A 168 4.74 4.81 -12.65
C LEU A 168 3.73 3.68 -12.41
N ALA A 169 4.09 2.71 -11.57
CA ALA A 169 3.17 1.73 -11.02
C ALA A 169 2.94 2.05 -9.54
N LEU A 170 1.71 2.40 -9.17
CA LEU A 170 1.30 2.67 -7.80
C LEU A 170 0.62 1.41 -7.27
N THR A 171 1.12 0.84 -6.17
CA THR A 171 0.66 -0.47 -5.70
C THR A 171 0.39 -0.49 -4.21
N GLY A 172 -0.87 -0.65 -3.84
CA GLY A 172 -1.35 -0.83 -2.48
C GLY A 172 -1.78 -2.25 -2.17
N PHE A 173 -1.69 -2.62 -0.90
CA PHE A 173 -2.23 -3.87 -0.37
C PHE A 173 -2.54 -3.70 1.12
N GLY A 174 -3.49 -4.49 1.63
CA GLY A 174 -3.90 -4.38 3.03
C GLY A 174 -5.09 -5.26 3.38
N GLY A 175 -5.89 -4.76 4.32
CA GLY A 175 -7.08 -5.46 4.81
C GLY A 175 -8.02 -5.90 3.69
N GLY A 176 -8.64 -7.06 3.91
CA GLY A 176 -9.49 -7.66 2.93
C GLY A 176 -9.23 -9.16 2.71
N LEU A 177 -8.02 -9.72 2.56
CA LEU A 177 -6.84 -9.02 2.05
C LEU A 177 -7.06 -8.57 0.62
N THR A 178 -6.61 -7.37 0.31
CA THR A 178 -6.71 -6.80 -1.03
C THR A 178 -5.34 -6.40 -1.56
N VAL A 179 -5.22 -6.36 -2.87
CA VAL A 179 -4.09 -5.77 -3.58
C VAL A 179 -4.63 -5.00 -4.78
N GLY A 180 -4.05 -3.84 -5.02
CA GLY A 180 -4.36 -3.04 -6.19
C GLY A 180 -3.10 -2.42 -6.79
N THR A 181 -3.03 -2.39 -8.11
CA THR A 181 -2.00 -1.69 -8.86
C THR A 181 -2.65 -0.86 -9.93
N ILE A 182 -2.22 0.38 -10.06
CA ILE A 182 -2.53 1.24 -11.19
C ILE A 182 -1.23 1.66 -11.88
N VAL A 183 -1.24 1.69 -13.20
CA VAL A 183 -0.15 2.22 -14.02
C VAL A 183 -0.58 3.56 -14.58
N ILE A 184 0.23 4.58 -14.32
CA ILE A 184 -0.03 5.94 -14.77
C ILE A 184 1.11 6.46 -15.65
N LYS A 185 0.78 7.36 -16.55
CA LYS A 185 1.73 8.28 -17.19
C LYS A 185 1.66 9.60 -16.42
N TYR A 186 2.76 9.96 -15.78
CA TYR A 186 2.88 11.16 -14.92
C TYR A 186 2.89 12.47 -15.69
#